data_6133b360f530d87b38142bd5fd810b8b
#
_entry.id   6133b360f530d87b38142bd5fd810b8b
#
_cell.length_a   1.000
_cell.length_b   1.000
_cell.length_c   1.000
_cell.angle_alpha   90.00
_cell.angle_beta   90.00
_cell.angle_gamma   90.00
#
_symmetry.space_group_name_H-M   'P 1'
#
loop_
_entity.id
_entity.type
_entity.pdbx_description
1 polymer ?
#
loop_
_entity_poly.entity_id
_entity_poly.type
_entity_poly.pdbx_seq_one_letter_code
_entity_poly.pdbx_strand_id
1 'polypeptide(L)'
;DSLSYLNLALRTFPKLDYLLFSTWCMSGEDILYLFELVENGTIKTMDAYLGEIFPNQYKVEWQMINDLYAKHKCGKVVVFKNHSKIYAGFDDKGQGFSIQTSANINTNPRTENGSINVTTESAQFYKYYFDGINSFI
;
A
#
# COMPACT_ATOMS: atom_id res chain seq x y z
N ASP A 1 6.24 12.08 0.60
CA ASP A 1 5.48 10.95 0.04
C ASP A 1 6.06 9.62 0.52
N SER A 2 5.19 8.73 0.99
CA SER A 2 5.63 7.45 1.53
C SER A 2 6.17 6.48 0.47
N LEU A 3 5.87 6.69 -0.80
CA LEU A 3 6.40 5.84 -1.89
C LEU A 3 7.92 5.84 -1.97
N SER A 4 8.59 6.87 -1.49
CA SER A 4 10.06 6.89 -1.43
C SER A 4 10.60 5.78 -0.52
N TYR A 5 9.90 5.47 0.57
CA TYR A 5 10.28 4.34 1.43
C TYR A 5 10.05 2.99 0.73
N LEU A 6 8.94 2.85 0.01
CA LEU A 6 8.68 1.64 -0.79
C LEU A 6 9.77 1.45 -1.85
N ASN A 7 10.12 2.51 -2.57
CA ASN A 7 11.15 2.44 -3.59
C ASN A 7 12.51 2.03 -3.01
N LEU A 8 12.81 2.49 -1.79
CA LEU A 8 14.03 2.07 -1.11
C LEU A 8 13.99 0.58 -0.76
N ALA A 9 12.85 0.08 -0.26
CA ALA A 9 12.68 -1.35 0.03
C ALA A 9 12.80 -2.21 -1.24
N LEU A 10 12.32 -1.73 -2.38
CA LEU A 10 12.40 -2.45 -3.66
C LEU A 10 13.83 -2.62 -4.18
N ARG A 11 14.81 -1.90 -3.65
CA ARG A 11 16.23 -2.14 -3.94
C ARG A 11 16.71 -3.47 -3.37
N THR A 12 16.18 -3.85 -2.20
CA THR A 12 16.49 -5.12 -1.54
C THR A 12 15.56 -6.24 -2.00
N PHE A 13 14.29 -5.89 -2.26
CA PHE A 13 13.22 -6.82 -2.67
C PHE A 13 12.70 -6.39 -4.04
N PRO A 14 13.44 -6.66 -5.15
CA PRO A 14 13.10 -6.10 -6.47
C PRO A 14 11.81 -6.66 -7.07
N LYS A 15 11.33 -7.80 -6.57
CA LYS A 15 10.04 -8.39 -6.97
C LYS A 15 9.29 -8.88 -5.75
N LEU A 16 8.02 -8.51 -5.65
CA LEU A 16 7.16 -8.88 -4.54
C LEU A 16 6.03 -9.78 -5.02
N ASP A 17 5.85 -10.91 -4.35
CA ASP A 17 4.65 -11.74 -4.53
C ASP A 17 3.43 -11.07 -3.91
N TYR A 18 3.63 -10.30 -2.86
CA TYR A 18 2.56 -9.66 -2.13
C TYR A 18 3.01 -8.32 -1.57
N LEU A 19 2.14 -7.32 -1.69
CA LEU A 19 2.27 -6.04 -0.99
C LEU A 19 0.92 -5.66 -0.41
N LEU A 20 0.89 -5.26 0.86
CA LEU A 20 -0.21 -4.45 1.38
C LEU A 20 0.27 -3.02 1.60
N PHE A 21 -0.61 -2.08 1.40
CA PHE A 21 -0.37 -0.70 1.82
C PHE A 21 -1.59 -0.15 2.56
N SER A 22 -1.32 0.67 3.55
CA SER A 22 -2.32 1.34 4.35
C SER A 22 -2.04 2.84 4.31
N THR A 23 -3.06 3.62 4.00
CA THR A 23 -2.95 5.07 3.93
C THR A 23 -4.31 5.73 4.19
N TRP A 24 -4.28 6.93 4.74
CA TRP A 24 -5.50 7.70 4.94
C TRP A 24 -6.01 8.31 3.64
N CYS A 25 -5.10 8.80 2.80
CA CYS A 25 -5.42 9.36 1.47
C CYS A 25 -4.32 9.05 0.45
N MET A 26 -4.65 9.17 -0.82
CA MET A 26 -3.74 8.95 -1.95
C MET A 26 -3.97 9.99 -3.03
N SER A 27 -2.92 10.33 -3.77
CA SER A 27 -3.06 11.09 -5.01
C SER A 27 -3.27 10.16 -6.21
N GLY A 28 -3.91 10.67 -7.26
CA GLY A 28 -4.12 9.90 -8.49
C GLY A 28 -2.81 9.49 -9.16
N GLU A 29 -1.82 10.35 -9.13
CA GLU A 29 -0.48 10.08 -9.69
C GLU A 29 0.18 8.89 -8.98
N ASP A 30 0.08 8.85 -7.64
CA ASP A 30 0.66 7.78 -6.84
C ASP A 30 -0.08 6.45 -7.00
N ILE A 31 -1.40 6.51 -7.18
CA ILE A 31 -2.20 5.33 -7.53
C ILE A 31 -1.70 4.72 -8.85
N LEU A 32 -1.54 5.56 -9.87
CA LEU A 32 -1.04 5.09 -11.18
C LEU A 32 0.35 4.47 -11.07
N TYR A 33 1.23 5.06 -10.26
CA TYR A 33 2.56 4.52 -10.05
C TYR A 33 2.53 3.12 -9.42
N LEU A 34 1.70 2.92 -8.39
CA LEU A 34 1.57 1.60 -7.78
C LEU A 34 1.06 0.55 -8.77
N PHE A 35 0.09 0.91 -9.60
CA PHE A 35 -0.41 -0.03 -10.61
C PHE A 35 0.56 -0.24 -11.78
N GLU A 36 1.46 0.70 -12.07
CA GLU A 36 2.59 0.44 -12.96
C GLU A 36 3.48 -0.68 -12.42
N LEU A 37 3.73 -0.72 -11.11
CA LEU A 37 4.52 -1.79 -10.50
C LEU A 37 3.81 -3.14 -10.59
N VAL A 38 2.49 -3.17 -10.56
CA VAL A 38 1.72 -4.39 -10.82
C VAL A 38 1.83 -4.79 -12.29
N GLU A 39 1.63 -3.85 -13.19
CA GLU A 39 1.60 -4.09 -14.63
C GLU A 39 2.97 -4.58 -15.15
N ASN A 40 4.08 -4.04 -14.65
CA ASN A 40 5.41 -4.44 -15.07
C ASN A 40 5.97 -5.69 -14.35
N GLY A 41 5.17 -6.31 -13.47
CA GLY A 41 5.53 -7.54 -12.78
C GLY A 41 6.38 -7.36 -11.51
N THR A 42 6.62 -6.12 -11.07
CA THR A 42 7.34 -5.88 -9.80
C THR A 42 6.51 -6.35 -8.60
N ILE A 43 5.19 -6.13 -8.64
CA ILE A 43 4.25 -6.57 -7.60
C ILE A 43 3.22 -7.51 -8.23
N LYS A 44 3.08 -8.71 -7.68
CA LYS A 44 2.13 -9.70 -8.19
C LYS A 44 0.73 -9.49 -7.62
N THR A 45 0.61 -9.40 -6.30
CA THR A 45 -0.66 -9.14 -5.61
C THR A 45 -0.50 -7.96 -4.67
N MET A 46 -1.56 -7.16 -4.55
CA MET A 46 -1.51 -5.90 -3.82
C MET A 46 -2.87 -5.62 -3.17
N ASP A 47 -2.89 -5.49 -1.85
CA ASP A 47 -4.08 -5.12 -1.09
C ASP A 47 -3.99 -3.68 -0.61
N ALA A 48 -5.09 -2.94 -0.73
CA ALA A 48 -5.20 -1.55 -0.33
C ALA A 48 -6.10 -1.40 0.90
N TYR A 49 -5.59 -0.72 1.92
CA TYR A 49 -6.31 -0.42 3.15
C TYR A 49 -6.41 1.10 3.32
N LEU A 50 -7.61 1.65 3.14
CA LEU A 50 -7.85 3.07 2.99
C LEU A 50 -8.67 3.62 4.15
N GLY A 51 -8.51 4.92 4.42
CA GLY A 51 -9.29 5.63 5.41
C GLY A 51 -10.75 5.81 5.00
N GLU A 52 -11.62 5.94 5.99
CA GLU A 52 -13.08 6.05 5.81
C GLU A 52 -13.49 7.30 5.04
N ILE A 53 -12.66 8.32 5.00
CA ILE A 53 -12.96 9.54 4.26
C ILE A 53 -12.75 9.40 2.75
N PHE A 54 -11.98 8.39 2.34
CA PHE A 54 -11.48 8.29 0.97
C PHE A 54 -12.60 8.23 -0.08
N PRO A 55 -13.64 7.37 0.09
CA PRO A 55 -14.70 7.28 -0.92
C PRO A 55 -15.49 8.58 -1.14
N ASN A 56 -15.67 9.37 -0.10
CA ASN A 56 -16.50 10.58 -0.16
C ASN A 56 -15.71 11.84 -0.47
N GLN A 57 -14.50 11.97 0.05
CA GLN A 57 -13.68 13.18 -0.12
C GLN A 57 -12.76 13.10 -1.34
N TYR A 58 -12.40 11.90 -1.77
CA TYR A 58 -11.49 11.65 -2.90
C TYR A 58 -12.21 10.82 -3.97
N LYS A 59 -13.32 11.35 -4.47
CA LYS A 59 -14.23 10.58 -5.36
C LYS A 59 -13.57 10.16 -6.66
N VAL A 60 -12.74 11.01 -7.25
CA VAL A 60 -12.03 10.69 -8.51
C VAL A 60 -11.01 9.58 -8.27
N GLU A 61 -10.22 9.71 -7.22
CA GLU A 61 -9.20 8.73 -6.84
C GLU A 61 -9.84 7.41 -6.42
N TRP A 62 -10.97 7.48 -5.71
CA TRP A 62 -11.75 6.31 -5.32
C TRP A 62 -12.24 5.52 -6.54
N GLN A 63 -12.82 6.21 -7.52
CA GLN A 63 -13.25 5.58 -8.77
C GLN A 63 -12.07 4.97 -9.52
N MET A 64 -10.96 5.71 -9.60
CA MET A 64 -9.74 5.26 -10.27
C MET A 64 -9.20 3.97 -9.65
N ILE A 65 -9.08 3.90 -8.34
CA ILE A 65 -8.51 2.72 -7.67
C ILE A 65 -9.41 1.50 -7.84
N ASN A 66 -10.74 1.68 -7.77
CA ASN A 66 -11.67 0.57 -7.99
C ASN A 66 -11.61 0.05 -9.43
N ASP A 67 -11.54 0.96 -10.41
CA ASP A 67 -11.42 0.57 -11.82
C ASP A 67 -10.13 -0.21 -12.09
N LEU A 68 -9.03 0.22 -11.48
CA LEU A 68 -7.74 -0.45 -11.64
C LEU A 68 -7.73 -1.84 -10.98
N TYR A 69 -8.32 -1.98 -9.80
CA TYR A 69 -8.47 -3.30 -9.18
C TYR A 69 -9.38 -4.22 -9.98
N ALA A 70 -10.46 -3.70 -10.55
CA ALA A 70 -11.34 -4.49 -11.42
C ALA A 70 -10.62 -4.96 -12.67
N LYS A 71 -9.77 -4.11 -13.25
CA LYS A 71 -8.99 -4.42 -14.46
C LYS A 71 -7.90 -5.44 -14.19
N HIS A 72 -7.08 -5.22 -13.17
CA HIS A 72 -5.88 -6.02 -12.90
C HIS A 72 -6.15 -7.26 -12.06
N LYS A 73 -7.23 -7.26 -11.27
CA LYS A 73 -7.60 -8.38 -10.38
C LYS A 73 -6.44 -8.83 -9.49
N CYS A 74 -5.68 -7.86 -9.00
CA CYS A 74 -4.43 -8.13 -8.28
C CYS A 74 -4.59 -8.11 -6.76
N GLY A 75 -5.81 -7.95 -6.24
CA GLY A 75 -6.04 -7.87 -4.79
C GLY A 75 -7.38 -7.25 -4.46
N LYS A 76 -7.46 -6.65 -3.28
CA LYS A 76 -8.71 -6.09 -2.75
C LYS A 76 -8.50 -4.68 -2.20
N VAL A 77 -9.61 -3.95 -2.08
CA VAL A 77 -9.69 -2.64 -1.43
C VAL A 77 -10.54 -2.77 -0.19
N VAL A 78 -10.01 -2.36 0.95
CA VAL A 78 -10.69 -2.38 2.25
C VAL A 78 -10.73 -0.96 2.80
N VAL A 79 -11.91 -0.50 3.20
CA VAL A 79 -12.13 0.83 3.77
C VAL A 79 -12.57 0.70 5.21
N PHE A 80 -11.91 1.37 6.13
CA PHE A 80 -12.25 1.33 7.56
C PHE A 80 -11.74 2.60 8.25
N LYS A 81 -12.01 2.75 9.54
CA LYS A 81 -11.49 3.88 10.33
C LYS A 81 -9.98 3.75 10.44
N ASN A 82 -9.27 4.33 9.48
CA ASN A 82 -7.85 4.09 9.28
C ASN A 82 -7.08 5.39 9.10
N HIS A 83 -6.10 5.61 9.94
CA HIS A 83 -5.13 6.71 9.80
C HIS A 83 -3.69 6.19 9.73
N SER A 84 -3.50 4.88 9.65
CA SER A 84 -2.16 4.28 9.59
C SER A 84 -1.53 4.46 8.20
N LYS A 85 -0.20 4.54 8.18
CA LYS A 85 0.58 4.64 6.95
C LYS A 85 1.64 3.55 7.02
N ILE A 86 1.32 2.41 6.40
CA ILE A 86 2.10 1.18 6.53
C ILE A 86 2.22 0.53 5.16
N TYR A 87 3.38 -0.08 4.92
CA TYR A 87 3.55 -1.08 3.87
C TYR A 87 4.07 -2.36 4.50
N ALA A 88 3.66 -3.50 3.97
CA ALA A 88 4.26 -4.79 4.29
C ALA A 88 4.28 -5.63 3.02
N GLY A 89 5.40 -6.28 2.76
CA GLY A 89 5.57 -7.04 1.52
C GLY A 89 6.38 -8.29 1.72
N PHE A 90 6.22 -9.24 0.80
CA PHE A 90 6.96 -10.50 0.75
C PHE A 90 7.46 -10.74 -0.67
N ASP A 91 8.68 -11.24 -0.78
CA ASP A 91 9.23 -11.71 -2.05
C ASP A 91 8.78 -13.15 -2.36
N ASP A 92 9.27 -13.70 -3.47
CA ASP A 92 8.94 -15.07 -3.91
C ASP A 92 9.57 -16.16 -3.03
N LYS A 93 10.46 -15.78 -2.11
CA LYS A 93 11.11 -16.70 -1.15
C LYS A 93 10.46 -16.63 0.23
N GLY A 94 9.39 -15.84 0.38
CA GLY A 94 8.72 -15.65 1.65
C GLY A 94 9.44 -14.71 2.62
N GLN A 95 10.49 -14.02 2.18
CA GLN A 95 11.17 -13.00 2.97
C GLN A 95 10.40 -11.69 2.87
N GLY A 96 10.36 -10.94 3.96
CA GLY A 96 9.51 -9.77 4.01
C GLY A 96 10.13 -8.56 4.68
N PHE A 97 9.40 -7.47 4.56
CA PHE A 97 9.72 -6.19 5.18
C PHE A 97 8.43 -5.48 5.60
N SER A 98 8.56 -4.52 6.48
CA SER A 98 7.50 -3.57 6.76
C SER A 98 8.03 -2.15 6.79
N ILE A 99 7.15 -1.19 6.51
CA ILE A 99 7.44 0.24 6.55
C ILE A 99 6.38 0.91 7.40
N GLN A 100 6.82 1.74 8.34
CA GLN A 100 5.97 2.64 9.10
C GLN A 100 6.42 4.06 8.80
N THR A 101 5.48 4.94 8.49
CA THR A 101 5.80 6.34 8.19
C THR A 101 4.67 7.24 8.67
N SER A 102 4.98 8.53 8.87
CA SER A 102 3.98 9.58 9.09
C SER A 102 3.33 10.04 7.77
N ALA A 103 3.94 9.74 6.63
CA ALA A 103 3.53 10.25 5.33
C ALA A 103 2.46 9.38 4.69
N ASN A 104 1.39 10.02 4.20
CA ASN A 104 0.43 9.37 3.30
C ASN A 104 1.07 9.10 1.93
N ILE A 105 0.36 8.34 1.11
CA ILE A 105 0.71 8.13 -0.31
C ILE A 105 0.24 9.37 -1.09
N ASN A 106 0.88 10.47 -0.78
CA ASN A 106 0.53 11.78 -1.34
C ASN A 106 1.72 12.72 -1.14
N THR A 107 2.09 13.45 -2.18
CA THR A 107 3.16 14.44 -2.08
C THR A 107 2.70 15.65 -1.28
N ASN A 108 3.53 16.06 -0.32
CA ASN A 108 3.30 17.28 0.45
C ASN A 108 4.65 17.92 0.81
N PRO A 109 4.66 19.24 1.13
CA PRO A 109 5.90 19.96 1.40
C PRO A 109 6.41 19.78 2.83
N ARG A 110 5.73 18.96 3.66
CA ARG A 110 6.09 18.81 5.07
C ARG A 110 7.20 17.79 5.24
N THR A 111 8.00 17.98 6.30
CA THR A 111 8.95 16.97 6.73
C THR A 111 8.20 15.82 7.38
N GLU A 112 8.50 14.62 6.92
CA GLU A 112 7.91 13.38 7.41
C GLU A 112 9.03 12.46 7.90
N ASN A 113 8.67 11.48 8.71
CA ASN A 113 9.61 10.46 9.13
C ASN A 113 9.05 9.06 8.94
N GLY A 114 9.92 8.06 8.99
CA GLY A 114 9.52 6.68 8.84
C GLY A 114 10.66 5.73 9.10
N SER A 115 10.35 4.44 9.12
CA SER A 115 11.32 3.38 9.31
C SER A 115 10.99 2.19 8.43
N ILE A 116 12.04 1.49 8.00
CA ILE A 116 11.95 0.24 7.25
C ILE A 116 12.49 -0.87 8.15
N ASN A 117 11.69 -1.89 8.37
CA ASN A 117 12.06 -3.06 9.15
C ASN A 117 12.18 -4.27 8.21
N VAL A 118 13.40 -4.74 7.98
CA VAL A 118 13.69 -5.84 7.07
C VAL A 118 13.66 -7.15 7.85
N THR A 119 12.47 -7.51 8.32
CA THR A 119 12.22 -8.80 8.98
C THR A 119 10.94 -9.42 8.45
N THR A 120 10.94 -10.72 8.24
CA THR A 120 9.75 -11.46 7.81
C THR A 120 8.67 -11.40 8.88
N GLU A 121 9.04 -11.43 10.15
CA GLU A 121 8.10 -11.37 11.28
C GLU A 121 7.29 -10.09 11.28
N SER A 122 7.90 -8.94 10.98
CA SER A 122 7.17 -7.67 10.93
C SER A 122 6.15 -7.64 9.78
N ALA A 123 6.52 -8.17 8.63
CA ALA A 123 5.62 -8.28 7.49
C ALA A 123 4.44 -9.22 7.80
N GLN A 124 4.71 -10.37 8.42
CA GLN A 124 3.67 -11.32 8.84
C GLN A 124 2.72 -10.71 9.87
N PHE A 125 3.24 -9.96 10.82
CA PHE A 125 2.42 -9.26 11.82
C PHE A 125 1.40 -8.34 11.14
N TYR A 126 1.84 -7.49 10.22
CA TYR A 126 0.94 -6.56 9.55
C TYR A 126 -0.04 -7.27 8.62
N LYS A 127 0.41 -8.28 7.89
CA LYS A 127 -0.49 -9.06 7.04
C LYS A 127 -1.60 -9.71 7.86
N TYR A 128 -1.24 -10.35 8.97
CA TYR A 128 -2.23 -10.96 9.86
C TYR A 128 -3.21 -9.93 10.41
N TYR A 129 -2.71 -8.78 10.87
CA TYR A 129 -3.54 -7.70 11.40
C TYR A 129 -4.54 -7.19 10.35
N PHE A 130 -4.05 -6.85 9.17
CA PHE A 130 -4.91 -6.27 8.12
C PHE A 130 -5.86 -7.29 7.51
N ASP A 131 -5.47 -8.55 7.38
CA ASP A 131 -6.35 -9.61 6.88
C ASP A 131 -7.59 -9.81 7.76
N GLY A 132 -7.51 -9.45 9.04
CA GLY A 132 -8.64 -9.53 9.97
C GLY A 132 -9.61 -8.34 9.90
N ILE A 133 -9.34 -7.33 9.09
CA ILE A 133 -10.16 -6.12 9.03
C ILE A 133 -11.27 -6.27 7.99
N ASN A 134 -12.51 -5.93 8.40
CA ASN A 134 -13.66 -5.89 7.52
C ASN A 134 -13.86 -4.49 6.94
N SER A 135 -14.20 -4.41 5.67
CA SER A 135 -14.51 -3.16 5.00
C SER A 135 -15.86 -2.60 5.45
N PHE A 136 -15.98 -1.28 5.51
CA PHE A 136 -17.25 -0.60 5.73
C PHE A 136 -18.18 -0.69 4.51
N ILE A 137 -17.59 -0.88 3.36
CA ILE A 137 -18.30 -0.88 2.08
C ILE A 137 -17.88 -2.02 1.19
#